data_76da143497ad018aa2b5c3778f470a1b
#
_entry.id   76da143497ad018aa2b5c3778f470a1b
#
_cell.length_a   1.000
_cell.length_b   1.000
_cell.length_c   1.000
_cell.angle_alpha   90.00
_cell.angle_beta   90.00
_cell.angle_gamma   90.00
#
_symmetry.space_group_name_H-M   'P 1'
#
loop_
_entity.id
_entity.type
_entity.pdbx_description
1 polymer ?
#
loop_
_entity_poly.entity_id
_entity_poly.type
_entity_poly.pdbx_seq_one_letter_code
_entity_poly.pdbx_strand_id
1 'polypeptide(L)'
;MYPVIARSFRTAGFQWITQFSYDPIDIAYANTEYQTHFLNLAYTPHKAISMKIAAEVARNIKRGESFGTYPNDTVFTNVHVSYKQDLSELNRPDAFFYSNTTHSHPVAIEHLQAIAGCGSSPIIKYEGTGAYFVDRLENGIWRLEVLPDAIQVSDPFAKPSLKKETVTIVNNAWDMTLRLPDLGEDFIATALNDGNSLDIEAINSTLPCLRPGVYLLKHKGYNPVNKWNKDTRWQNIRLGEYVQPNIRQRKDFTVIHQPTKTVDAGKDLVIEAQIIGPSHPDSIIIYTDKVSFWNETNPYIKMTHTHGYTYRAIVPGTEVKKRFFRYNVIVCRGGKQQTFPSGTEGSPLDWDYIDKQYWESRVTAPDNAIELVSSSVCEEWNGMEHYTLPEGSNHHFFKKYIRQEIEGKKLRLPQIKYLCLELDGKVMKTKAGFITSDGYTYKAPCSCGQDGIIRIPLRELKQSATALLPHAYPTFLTEYFEPVTDIPFQIEKIETLEVSNDGEEIRIKKAWLE
;
A
#
# COMPACT_ATOMS: atom_id res chain seq x y z
N MET A 1 9.97 4.41 -3.04
CA MET A 1 10.31 5.86 -3.19
C MET A 1 11.69 6.21 -2.66
N TYR A 2 12.10 5.88 -1.44
CA TYR A 2 13.42 6.23 -0.86
C TYR A 2 14.62 5.90 -1.77
N PRO A 3 14.70 4.74 -2.46
CA PRO A 3 15.84 4.44 -3.32
C PRO A 3 15.99 5.42 -4.49
N VAL A 4 14.87 5.85 -5.09
CA VAL A 4 14.87 6.84 -6.19
C VAL A 4 15.34 8.21 -5.68
N ILE A 5 14.88 8.63 -4.48
CA ILE A 5 15.34 9.86 -3.83
C ILE A 5 16.85 9.78 -3.60
N ALA A 6 17.35 8.71 -2.98
CA ALA A 6 18.76 8.52 -2.72
C ALA A 6 19.60 8.58 -4.02
N ARG A 7 19.14 7.93 -5.09
CA ARG A 7 19.77 8.00 -6.40
C ARG A 7 19.78 9.43 -6.95
N SER A 8 18.65 10.16 -6.87
CA SER A 8 18.58 11.55 -7.36
C SER A 8 19.56 12.47 -6.64
N PHE A 9 19.72 12.31 -5.32
CA PHE A 9 20.77 13.03 -4.57
C PHE A 9 22.18 12.65 -5.04
N ARG A 10 22.44 11.36 -5.32
CA ARG A 10 23.75 10.95 -5.85
C ARG A 10 24.01 11.53 -7.24
N THR A 11 23.01 11.51 -8.13
CA THR A 11 23.09 12.14 -9.46
C THR A 11 23.37 13.64 -9.35
N ALA A 12 22.76 14.35 -8.40
CA ALA A 12 23.00 15.76 -8.12
C ALA A 12 24.36 16.04 -7.43
N GLY A 13 25.16 15.01 -7.13
CA GLY A 13 26.51 15.15 -6.60
C GLY A 13 26.63 15.20 -5.07
N PHE A 14 25.57 14.94 -4.32
CA PHE A 14 25.61 14.94 -2.86
C PHE A 14 26.48 13.81 -2.30
N GLN A 15 27.26 14.15 -1.28
CA GLN A 15 28.20 13.22 -0.66
C GLN A 15 27.51 12.32 0.37
N TRP A 16 26.58 12.87 1.15
CA TRP A 16 25.78 12.13 2.13
C TRP A 16 24.38 12.69 2.22
N ILE A 17 23.47 11.87 2.75
CA ILE A 17 22.05 12.13 2.81
C ILE A 17 21.59 11.72 4.22
N THR A 18 20.80 12.56 4.87
CA THR A 18 20.12 12.23 6.12
C THR A 18 18.61 12.17 5.90
N GLN A 19 17.99 11.15 6.48
CA GLN A 19 16.54 11.09 6.58
C GLN A 19 16.11 11.71 7.91
N PHE A 20 15.22 12.64 7.87
CA PHE A 20 14.53 13.19 9.01
C PHE A 20 13.04 12.78 8.95
N SER A 21 12.48 12.14 9.96
CA SER A 21 13.10 11.60 11.16
C SER A 21 12.81 10.09 11.30
N TYR A 22 13.42 9.42 12.28
CA TYR A 22 13.10 8.06 12.68
C TYR A 22 12.33 8.13 14.00
N ASP A 23 11.09 7.59 14.01
CA ASP A 23 10.18 7.69 15.17
C ASP A 23 10.64 6.79 16.31
N PRO A 24 10.67 7.29 17.56
CA PRO A 24 10.98 6.47 18.73
C PRO A 24 9.97 5.33 18.91
N ILE A 25 10.46 4.12 19.21
CA ILE A 25 9.63 2.92 19.27
C ILE A 25 8.46 3.02 20.27
N ASP A 26 8.65 3.75 21.36
CA ASP A 26 7.66 3.88 22.44
C ASP A 26 6.43 4.69 22.05
N ILE A 27 6.54 5.59 21.07
CA ILE A 27 5.47 6.50 20.63
C ILE A 27 5.12 6.35 19.15
N ALA A 28 5.89 5.55 18.40
CA ALA A 28 5.68 5.36 16.97
C ALA A 28 4.27 4.83 16.63
N TYR A 29 3.62 4.09 17.54
CA TYR A 29 2.25 3.64 17.34
C TYR A 29 1.26 4.77 17.02
N ALA A 30 1.53 5.97 17.49
CA ALA A 30 0.65 7.16 17.36
C ALA A 30 1.09 8.15 16.27
N ASN A 31 2.27 7.94 15.65
CA ASN A 31 2.84 8.85 14.65
C ASN A 31 2.83 10.32 15.09
N THR A 32 3.40 10.63 16.26
CA THR A 32 3.34 11.98 16.86
C THR A 32 4.52 12.87 16.51
N GLU A 33 5.64 12.32 16.03
CA GLU A 33 6.86 13.09 15.79
C GLU A 33 6.78 13.93 14.52
N TYR A 34 6.60 13.28 13.37
CA TYR A 34 6.48 13.98 12.10
C TYR A 34 5.62 13.19 11.12
N GLN A 35 4.35 13.49 11.07
CA GLN A 35 3.31 12.73 10.38
C GLN A 35 3.63 12.32 8.95
N THR A 36 4.23 13.22 8.17
CA THR A 36 4.56 12.98 6.77
C THR A 36 5.75 12.03 6.59
N HIS A 37 6.60 11.89 7.60
CA HIS A 37 7.80 11.07 7.52
C HIS A 37 7.69 9.73 8.22
N PHE A 38 6.67 9.52 9.03
CA PHE A 38 6.41 8.31 9.81
C PHE A 38 7.28 7.11 9.40
N LEU A 39 8.35 6.88 10.13
CA LEU A 39 9.36 5.87 9.83
C LEU A 39 9.85 5.19 11.11
N ASN A 40 9.53 3.91 11.25
CA ASN A 40 10.03 3.04 12.30
C ASN A 40 10.05 1.60 11.79
N LEU A 41 11.09 0.82 12.08
CA LEU A 41 11.21 -0.55 11.58
C LEU A 41 10.04 -1.45 12.00
N ALA A 42 9.57 -1.33 13.23
CA ALA A 42 8.47 -2.16 13.72
C ALA A 42 7.09 -1.67 13.24
N TYR A 43 6.87 -0.35 13.13
CA TYR A 43 5.56 0.21 12.82
C TYR A 43 5.34 0.52 11.34
N THR A 44 6.43 0.71 10.58
CA THR A 44 6.36 0.95 9.12
C THR A 44 7.39 0.09 8.38
N PRO A 45 7.29 -1.25 8.48
CA PRO A 45 8.32 -2.17 7.98
C PRO A 45 8.61 -1.99 6.48
N HIS A 46 7.59 -1.81 5.65
CA HIS A 46 7.78 -1.55 4.21
C HIS A 46 8.66 -0.32 3.94
N LYS A 47 8.40 0.80 4.65
CA LYS A 47 9.22 2.01 4.55
C LYS A 47 10.64 1.77 5.04
N ALA A 48 10.80 1.04 6.14
CA ALA A 48 12.10 0.76 6.72
C ALA A 48 12.98 -0.11 5.80
N ILE A 49 12.41 -1.14 5.18
CA ILE A 49 13.13 -1.93 4.16
C ILE A 49 13.44 -1.07 2.92
N SER A 50 12.51 -0.23 2.46
CA SER A 50 12.79 0.71 1.36
C SER A 50 13.94 1.67 1.72
N MET A 51 14.03 2.12 2.99
CA MET A 51 15.14 2.96 3.47
C MET A 51 16.47 2.16 3.55
N LYS A 52 16.42 0.89 3.95
CA LYS A 52 17.61 0.01 3.90
C LYS A 52 18.15 -0.10 2.48
N ILE A 53 17.28 -0.26 1.48
CA ILE A 53 17.66 -0.27 0.07
C ILE A 53 18.23 1.10 -0.36
N ALA A 54 17.61 2.19 0.08
CA ALA A 54 18.13 3.55 -0.20
C ALA A 54 19.54 3.78 0.38
N ALA A 55 19.83 3.21 1.55
CA ALA A 55 21.17 3.26 2.14
C ALA A 55 22.21 2.52 1.27
N GLU A 56 21.84 1.39 0.67
CA GLU A 56 22.70 0.68 -0.29
C GLU A 56 22.91 1.51 -1.57
N VAL A 57 21.86 2.15 -2.07
CA VAL A 57 21.94 3.09 -3.20
C VAL A 57 22.91 4.24 -2.89
N ALA A 58 22.77 4.88 -1.74
CA ALA A 58 23.62 6.00 -1.33
C ALA A 58 25.10 5.62 -1.20
N ARG A 59 25.40 4.38 -0.79
CA ARG A 59 26.78 3.87 -0.66
C ARG A 59 27.40 3.47 -1.98
N ASN A 60 26.63 2.87 -2.89
CA ASN A 60 27.18 2.16 -4.05
C ASN A 60 27.08 2.94 -5.36
N ILE A 61 26.19 3.93 -5.47
CA ILE A 61 26.07 4.76 -6.67
C ILE A 61 27.10 5.91 -6.61
N LYS A 62 27.84 6.11 -7.69
CA LYS A 62 28.82 7.19 -7.81
C LYS A 62 28.11 8.55 -7.89
N ARG A 63 28.74 9.60 -7.35
CA ARG A 63 28.25 10.96 -7.49
C ARG A 63 28.27 11.40 -8.96
N GLY A 64 27.21 12.08 -9.39
CA GLY A 64 27.08 12.57 -10.76
C GLY A 64 26.66 11.50 -11.77
N GLU A 65 26.48 10.24 -11.34
CA GLU A 65 26.01 9.17 -12.22
C GLU A 65 24.50 9.34 -12.49
N SER A 66 24.12 9.34 -13.78
CA SER A 66 22.74 9.52 -14.23
C SER A 66 22.14 8.22 -14.74
N PHE A 67 20.86 7.99 -14.46
CA PHE A 67 20.10 6.79 -14.81
C PHE A 67 18.85 7.12 -15.63
N GLY A 68 18.80 8.27 -16.26
CA GLY A 68 17.63 8.75 -17.00
C GLY A 68 16.74 9.68 -16.17
N THR A 69 15.50 9.83 -16.60
CA THR A 69 14.51 10.70 -16.00
C THR A 69 13.26 9.95 -15.59
N TYR A 70 12.56 10.49 -14.59
CA TYR A 70 11.25 9.97 -14.19
C TYR A 70 10.25 10.01 -15.36
N PRO A 71 9.36 9.03 -15.52
CA PRO A 71 9.20 7.84 -14.65
C PRO A 71 10.08 6.65 -15.06
N ASN A 72 10.93 6.77 -16.05
CA ASN A 72 11.73 5.65 -16.60
C ASN A 72 12.95 5.30 -15.75
N ASP A 73 13.28 6.12 -14.78
CA ASP A 73 14.43 5.98 -13.89
C ASP A 73 14.15 5.17 -12.62
N THR A 74 13.07 4.38 -12.63
CA THR A 74 12.69 3.50 -11.51
C THR A 74 13.46 2.17 -11.52
N VAL A 75 14.19 1.87 -12.60
CA VAL A 75 15.10 0.73 -12.72
C VAL A 75 16.51 1.23 -12.95
N PHE A 76 17.41 0.97 -12.03
CA PHE A 76 18.81 1.41 -12.10
C PHE A 76 19.74 0.47 -11.35
N THR A 77 20.88 0.13 -11.95
CA THR A 77 21.81 -0.88 -11.43
C THR A 77 21.09 -2.17 -11.02
N ASN A 78 21.08 -2.50 -9.74
CA ASN A 78 20.44 -3.68 -9.15
C ASN A 78 19.16 -3.33 -8.38
N VAL A 79 18.60 -2.13 -8.61
CA VAL A 79 17.44 -1.61 -7.90
C VAL A 79 16.26 -1.46 -8.86
N HIS A 80 15.10 -1.90 -8.40
CA HIS A 80 13.82 -1.70 -9.06
C HIS A 80 12.84 -1.07 -8.07
N VAL A 81 12.10 -0.04 -8.51
CA VAL A 81 11.02 0.60 -7.75
C VAL A 81 9.75 0.56 -8.58
N SER A 82 8.68 -0.01 -8.03
CA SER A 82 7.37 -0.06 -8.65
C SER A 82 6.35 0.66 -7.76
N TYR A 83 5.87 1.81 -8.20
CA TYR A 83 4.82 2.55 -7.49
C TYR A 83 3.50 1.78 -7.47
N LYS A 84 3.18 1.07 -8.56
CA LYS A 84 1.97 0.25 -8.67
C LYS A 84 1.93 -0.89 -7.66
N GLN A 85 3.08 -1.47 -7.33
CA GLN A 85 3.20 -2.59 -6.40
C GLN A 85 3.60 -2.15 -5.00
N ASP A 86 3.81 -0.85 -4.77
CA ASP A 86 4.43 -0.30 -3.56
C ASP A 86 5.72 -1.03 -3.19
N LEU A 87 6.55 -1.31 -4.20
CA LEU A 87 7.73 -2.15 -4.11
C LEU A 87 9.00 -1.33 -4.32
N SER A 88 9.95 -1.48 -3.41
CA SER A 88 11.36 -1.21 -3.61
C SER A 88 12.11 -2.52 -3.51
N GLU A 89 12.92 -2.85 -4.51
CA GLU A 89 13.68 -4.09 -4.58
C GLU A 89 15.15 -3.81 -4.87
N LEU A 90 16.03 -4.53 -4.19
CA LEU A 90 17.46 -4.62 -4.50
C LEU A 90 17.81 -6.09 -4.72
N ASN A 91 18.38 -6.40 -5.89
CA ASN A 91 18.68 -7.75 -6.30
C ASN A 91 20.13 -7.86 -6.78
N ARG A 92 21.04 -8.14 -5.83
CA ARG A 92 22.48 -8.36 -6.05
C ARG A 92 22.83 -9.83 -5.84
N PRO A 93 23.99 -10.29 -6.32
CA PRO A 93 24.43 -11.68 -6.07
C PRO A 93 24.48 -12.06 -4.58
N ASP A 94 24.84 -11.10 -3.69
CA ASP A 94 25.01 -11.28 -2.26
C ASP A 94 23.82 -10.83 -1.40
N ALA A 95 22.86 -10.10 -1.98
CA ALA A 95 21.77 -9.48 -1.23
C ALA A 95 20.47 -9.41 -2.04
N PHE A 96 19.36 -9.82 -1.41
CA PHE A 96 18.02 -9.73 -1.98
C PHE A 96 17.07 -9.06 -0.99
N PHE A 97 16.76 -7.77 -1.21
CA PHE A 97 15.91 -6.97 -0.34
C PHE A 97 14.67 -6.50 -1.08
N TYR A 98 13.50 -6.56 -0.44
CA TYR A 98 12.24 -6.13 -1.01
C TYR A 98 11.27 -5.60 0.06
N SER A 99 10.68 -4.46 -0.23
CA SER A 99 9.79 -3.77 0.71
C SER A 99 8.35 -4.25 0.68
N ASN A 100 7.99 -5.08 -0.30
CA ASN A 100 6.66 -5.69 -0.48
C ASN A 100 6.80 -6.99 -1.27
N THR A 101 5.71 -7.76 -1.39
CA THR A 101 5.71 -9.00 -2.18
C THR A 101 6.26 -8.76 -3.59
N THR A 102 7.19 -9.61 -4.00
CA THR A 102 7.83 -9.57 -5.31
C THR A 102 7.76 -10.92 -6.03
N HIS A 103 7.78 -10.87 -7.35
CA HIS A 103 7.88 -12.06 -8.21
C HIS A 103 9.28 -12.27 -8.79
N SER A 104 10.23 -11.39 -8.47
CA SER A 104 11.61 -11.49 -8.92
C SER A 104 12.33 -12.65 -8.24
N HIS A 105 13.11 -13.41 -9.00
CA HIS A 105 14.04 -14.38 -8.44
C HIS A 105 15.36 -13.68 -8.11
N PRO A 106 16.06 -14.09 -7.03
CA PRO A 106 17.41 -13.61 -6.77
C PRO A 106 18.34 -13.98 -7.92
N VAL A 107 19.23 -13.07 -8.31
CA VAL A 107 20.15 -13.27 -9.47
C VAL A 107 21.17 -14.39 -9.26
N ALA A 108 21.51 -14.70 -7.99
CA ALA A 108 22.47 -15.75 -7.62
C ALA A 108 22.13 -16.32 -6.23
N ILE A 109 21.15 -17.22 -6.18
CA ILE A 109 20.63 -17.74 -4.92
C ILE A 109 21.70 -18.43 -4.06
N GLU A 110 22.67 -19.12 -4.68
CA GLU A 110 23.75 -19.83 -4.00
C GLU A 110 24.74 -18.89 -3.31
N HIS A 111 24.83 -17.64 -3.78
CA HIS A 111 25.77 -16.64 -3.27
C HIS A 111 25.13 -15.67 -2.27
N LEU A 112 23.82 -15.79 -2.02
CA LEU A 112 23.15 -14.91 -1.07
C LEU A 112 23.80 -14.97 0.32
N GLN A 113 24.03 -13.77 0.87
CA GLN A 113 24.50 -13.58 2.25
C GLN A 113 23.42 -12.93 3.12
N ALA A 114 22.52 -12.15 2.52
CA ALA A 114 21.49 -11.45 3.26
C ALA A 114 20.19 -11.32 2.45
N ILE A 115 19.07 -11.55 3.14
CA ILE A 115 17.72 -11.27 2.65
C ILE A 115 17.04 -10.35 3.65
N ALA A 116 16.34 -9.32 3.19
CA ALA A 116 15.50 -8.49 4.03
C ALA A 116 14.18 -8.23 3.31
N GLY A 117 13.06 -8.55 3.94
CA GLY A 117 11.78 -8.48 3.24
C GLY A 117 10.59 -8.13 4.10
N CYS A 118 9.55 -7.68 3.41
CA CYS A 118 8.16 -7.67 3.85
C CYS A 118 7.34 -8.41 2.79
N GLY A 119 6.39 -9.27 3.21
CA GLY A 119 5.61 -10.10 2.28
C GLY A 119 6.41 -11.26 1.70
N SER A 120 6.03 -11.71 0.50
CA SER A 120 6.55 -12.95 -0.11
C SER A 120 7.42 -12.69 -1.33
N SER A 121 8.26 -13.69 -1.64
CA SER A 121 9.04 -13.79 -2.89
C SER A 121 9.04 -15.25 -3.37
N PRO A 122 9.60 -15.57 -4.54
CA PRO A 122 9.72 -16.96 -5.01
C PRO A 122 10.48 -17.87 -4.05
N ILE A 123 11.40 -17.33 -3.24
CA ILE A 123 12.23 -18.10 -2.29
C ILE A 123 11.72 -18.03 -0.84
N ILE A 124 10.90 -17.06 -0.50
CA ILE A 124 10.29 -16.94 0.83
C ILE A 124 8.80 -16.71 0.68
N LYS A 125 7.96 -17.61 1.24
CA LYS A 125 6.52 -17.40 1.38
C LYS A 125 6.22 -17.04 2.82
N TYR A 126 5.60 -15.87 3.03
CA TYR A 126 5.26 -15.35 4.35
C TYR A 126 4.02 -14.43 4.25
N GLU A 127 3.03 -14.65 5.11
CA GLU A 127 1.78 -13.87 5.11
C GLU A 127 1.75 -12.78 6.18
N GLY A 128 2.70 -12.78 7.11
CA GLY A 128 2.82 -11.72 8.10
C GLY A 128 3.19 -10.37 7.47
N THR A 129 2.81 -9.29 8.14
CA THR A 129 3.05 -7.91 7.67
C THR A 129 4.30 -7.27 8.27
N GLY A 130 4.93 -7.93 9.25
CA GLY A 130 6.22 -7.52 9.82
C GLY A 130 7.40 -7.73 8.87
N ALA A 131 8.47 -7.00 9.09
CA ALA A 131 9.72 -7.24 8.39
C ALA A 131 10.42 -8.50 8.88
N TYR A 132 11.21 -9.12 8.02
CA TYR A 132 12.11 -10.20 8.39
C TYR A 132 13.49 -10.03 7.76
N PHE A 133 14.50 -10.61 8.43
CA PHE A 133 15.89 -10.62 8.00
C PHE A 133 16.42 -12.04 8.04
N VAL A 134 17.12 -12.47 6.99
CA VAL A 134 17.73 -13.79 6.89
C VAL A 134 19.18 -13.60 6.49
N ASP A 135 20.07 -13.82 7.44
CA ASP A 135 21.50 -13.56 7.30
C ASP A 135 22.29 -14.86 7.35
N ARG A 136 23.17 -15.08 6.36
CA ARG A 136 24.02 -16.27 6.30
C ARG A 136 25.18 -16.14 7.25
N LEU A 137 25.28 -17.04 8.20
CA LEU A 137 26.40 -17.10 9.16
C LEU A 137 27.54 -17.95 8.62
N GLU A 138 27.21 -19.08 8.03
CA GLU A 138 28.10 -19.97 7.27
C GLU A 138 27.24 -20.89 6.37
N ASN A 139 27.86 -21.76 5.61
CA ASN A 139 27.15 -22.68 4.73
C ASN A 139 26.20 -23.59 5.53
N GLY A 140 24.91 -23.59 5.19
CA GLY A 140 23.86 -24.35 5.87
C GLY A 140 23.45 -23.81 7.26
N ILE A 141 23.93 -22.62 7.63
CA ILE A 141 23.54 -21.96 8.88
C ILE A 141 23.15 -20.51 8.62
N TRP A 142 21.93 -20.15 9.03
CA TRP A 142 21.36 -18.82 8.84
C TRP A 142 20.79 -18.29 10.17
N ARG A 143 20.81 -16.97 10.33
CA ARG A 143 20.04 -16.26 11.35
C ARG A 143 18.78 -15.73 10.71
N LEU A 144 17.64 -16.09 11.25
CA LEU A 144 16.32 -15.55 10.89
C LEU A 144 15.83 -14.64 12.01
N GLU A 145 15.48 -13.42 11.69
CA GLU A 145 14.77 -12.50 12.57
C GLU A 145 13.44 -12.15 11.96
N VAL A 146 12.35 -12.28 12.73
CA VAL A 146 10.99 -11.97 12.30
C VAL A 146 10.39 -10.98 13.28
N LEU A 147 9.99 -9.82 12.78
CA LEU A 147 9.28 -8.80 13.56
C LEU A 147 7.78 -9.09 13.60
N PRO A 148 7.07 -8.62 14.64
CA PRO A 148 5.63 -8.77 14.72
C PRO A 148 4.92 -7.99 13.61
N ASP A 149 3.69 -8.36 13.34
CA ASP A 149 2.86 -7.71 12.32
C ASP A 149 2.57 -6.26 12.69
N ALA A 150 2.69 -5.38 11.70
CA ALA A 150 2.35 -3.97 11.81
C ALA A 150 1.16 -3.65 10.89
N ILE A 151 0.05 -3.18 11.46
CA ILE A 151 -1.18 -2.95 10.72
C ILE A 151 -1.66 -1.53 10.96
N GLN A 152 -1.80 -0.75 9.90
CA GLN A 152 -2.32 0.60 9.96
C GLN A 152 -3.83 0.55 10.28
N VAL A 153 -4.23 1.12 11.42
CA VAL A 153 -5.61 1.11 11.91
C VAL A 153 -6.29 2.49 11.82
N SER A 154 -5.52 3.53 11.57
CA SER A 154 -6.07 4.87 11.34
C SER A 154 -5.20 5.68 10.38
N ASP A 155 -5.73 6.81 9.89
CA ASP A 155 -5.02 7.70 8.99
C ASP A 155 -3.77 8.29 9.66
N PRO A 156 -2.56 8.06 9.09
CA PRO A 156 -1.31 8.56 9.64
C PRO A 156 -1.15 10.08 9.49
N PHE A 157 -1.89 10.72 8.58
CA PHE A 157 -1.84 12.17 8.35
C PHE A 157 -2.87 12.94 9.18
N ALA A 158 -3.80 12.24 9.83
CA ALA A 158 -4.75 12.89 10.74
C ALA A 158 -4.04 13.46 11.97
N LYS A 159 -4.67 14.43 12.66
CA LYS A 159 -4.11 15.05 13.86
C LYS A 159 -3.62 13.99 14.85
N PRO A 160 -2.31 13.99 15.21
CA PRO A 160 -1.71 12.96 16.04
C PRO A 160 -2.13 13.11 17.50
N SER A 161 -2.13 12.00 18.21
CA SER A 161 -2.36 11.96 19.66
C SER A 161 -1.84 10.66 20.22
N LEU A 162 -1.16 10.70 21.36
CA LEU A 162 -0.75 9.49 22.10
C LEU A 162 -1.94 8.64 22.58
N LYS A 163 -3.16 9.18 22.50
CA LYS A 163 -4.41 8.44 22.80
C LYS A 163 -4.97 7.73 21.55
N LYS A 164 -4.44 8.03 20.35
CA LYS A 164 -4.89 7.47 19.08
C LYS A 164 -3.83 6.50 18.54
N GLU A 165 -4.22 5.28 18.29
CA GLU A 165 -3.37 4.29 17.64
C GLU A 165 -3.44 4.47 16.11
N THR A 166 -2.30 4.73 15.48
CA THR A 166 -2.18 4.83 14.03
C THR A 166 -1.81 3.48 13.43
N VAL A 167 -0.86 2.80 14.06
CA VAL A 167 -0.46 1.44 13.68
C VAL A 167 -0.50 0.55 14.91
N THR A 168 -1.13 -0.60 14.78
CA THR A 168 -1.14 -1.64 15.82
C THR A 168 -0.11 -2.71 15.53
N ILE A 169 0.51 -3.23 16.60
CA ILE A 169 1.42 -4.38 16.54
C ILE A 169 0.68 -5.63 16.99
N VAL A 170 0.76 -6.68 16.20
CA VAL A 170 0.13 -7.97 16.48
C VAL A 170 1.20 -9.08 16.46
N ASN A 171 1.27 -9.84 17.54
CA ASN A 171 2.19 -10.98 17.63
C ASN A 171 1.49 -12.26 17.19
N ASN A 172 1.25 -12.39 15.90
CA ASN A 172 0.64 -13.59 15.33
C ASN A 172 1.70 -14.60 14.87
N ALA A 173 1.31 -15.85 14.78
CA ALA A 173 2.14 -16.92 14.23
C ALA A 173 1.71 -17.22 12.80
N TRP A 174 2.67 -17.30 11.90
CA TRP A 174 2.46 -17.59 10.48
C TRP A 174 3.34 -18.74 10.01
N ASP A 175 2.91 -19.48 9.03
CA ASP A 175 3.78 -20.38 8.32
C ASP A 175 4.78 -19.60 7.48
N MET A 176 6.06 -20.00 7.51
CA MET A 176 7.10 -19.39 6.72
C MET A 176 7.87 -20.44 5.92
N THR A 177 7.80 -20.36 4.60
CA THR A 177 8.58 -21.24 3.71
C THR A 177 9.88 -20.54 3.33
N LEU A 178 11.02 -21.23 3.45
CA LEU A 178 12.35 -20.73 3.08
C LEU A 178 13.02 -21.73 2.13
N ARG A 179 13.21 -21.34 0.87
CA ARG A 179 13.85 -22.18 -0.17
C ARG A 179 15.28 -21.70 -0.41
N LEU A 180 16.19 -22.09 0.51
CA LEU A 180 17.60 -21.76 0.45
C LEU A 180 18.39 -23.05 0.12
N PRO A 181 19.19 -23.09 -0.97
CA PRO A 181 19.81 -24.33 -1.45
C PRO A 181 20.69 -25.03 -0.42
N ASP A 182 21.46 -24.28 0.36
CA ASP A 182 22.35 -24.83 1.38
C ASP A 182 21.65 -25.21 2.69
N LEU A 183 20.42 -24.75 2.90
CA LEU A 183 19.60 -25.15 4.04
C LEU A 183 18.80 -26.44 3.75
N GLY A 184 18.44 -26.65 2.47
CA GLY A 184 17.65 -27.80 2.03
C GLY A 184 16.17 -27.70 2.45
N GLU A 185 15.46 -28.83 2.33
CA GLU A 185 14.04 -28.92 2.69
C GLU A 185 13.83 -29.27 4.17
N ASP A 186 14.80 -29.98 4.77
CA ASP A 186 14.77 -30.47 6.15
C ASP A 186 15.76 -29.66 7.00
N PHE A 187 15.27 -28.71 7.74
CA PHE A 187 16.06 -27.89 8.66
C PHE A 187 15.32 -27.63 9.97
N ILE A 188 16.05 -27.14 10.95
CA ILE A 188 15.52 -26.80 12.28
C ILE A 188 15.75 -25.33 12.53
N ALA A 189 14.71 -24.65 13.04
CA ALA A 189 14.78 -23.30 13.58
C ALA A 189 14.79 -23.36 15.11
N THR A 190 15.91 -23.00 15.73
CA THR A 190 16.08 -22.94 17.20
C THR A 190 16.02 -21.49 17.64
N ALA A 191 15.13 -21.16 18.58
CA ALA A 191 15.00 -19.80 19.10
C ALA A 191 16.28 -19.34 19.82
N LEU A 192 16.68 -18.09 19.58
CA LEU A 192 17.86 -17.47 20.17
C LEU A 192 17.52 -16.36 21.16
N ASN A 193 16.43 -15.62 20.98
CA ASN A 193 16.10 -14.48 21.84
C ASN A 193 15.50 -14.93 23.18
N ASP A 194 15.74 -14.14 24.21
CA ASP A 194 15.21 -14.40 25.55
C ASP A 194 13.66 -14.39 25.53
N GLY A 195 13.03 -15.28 26.28
CA GLY A 195 11.59 -15.46 26.35
C GLY A 195 10.98 -16.28 25.20
N ASN A 196 11.78 -16.71 24.24
CA ASN A 196 11.38 -17.63 23.17
C ASN A 196 12.11 -18.96 23.36
N SER A 197 11.39 -20.06 23.43
CA SER A 197 11.96 -21.41 23.64
C SER A 197 11.50 -22.38 22.53
N LEU A 198 11.11 -21.84 21.37
CA LEU A 198 10.61 -22.66 20.26
C LEU A 198 11.77 -23.35 19.53
N ASP A 199 11.62 -24.65 19.34
CA ASP A 199 12.35 -25.41 18.33
C ASP A 199 11.33 -25.91 17.30
N ILE A 200 11.51 -25.53 16.07
CA ILE A 200 10.57 -25.83 14.97
C ILE A 200 11.31 -26.61 13.90
N GLU A 201 10.81 -27.81 13.58
CA GLU A 201 11.30 -28.56 12.41
C GLU A 201 10.54 -28.10 11.17
N ALA A 202 11.29 -27.80 10.11
CA ALA A 202 10.70 -27.49 8.80
C ALA A 202 10.09 -28.74 8.17
N ILE A 203 8.97 -28.56 7.49
CA ILE A 203 8.28 -29.58 6.68
C ILE A 203 8.24 -29.04 5.26
N ASN A 204 8.91 -29.71 4.33
CA ASN A 204 9.03 -29.24 2.94
C ASN A 204 9.43 -27.75 2.87
N SER A 205 10.53 -27.39 3.50
CA SER A 205 11.05 -26.03 3.61
C SER A 205 10.15 -25.04 4.36
N THR A 206 9.08 -25.47 5.03
CA THR A 206 8.12 -24.61 5.73
C THR A 206 8.21 -24.79 7.23
N LEU A 207 8.44 -23.70 7.96
CA LEU A 207 8.34 -23.59 9.40
C LEU A 207 6.87 -23.31 9.76
N PRO A 208 6.15 -24.27 10.38
CA PRO A 208 4.76 -24.06 10.77
C PRO A 208 4.65 -23.17 12.00
N CYS A 209 3.64 -22.30 12.02
CA CYS A 209 3.30 -21.46 13.17
C CYS A 209 4.49 -20.69 13.76
N LEU A 210 5.37 -20.18 12.92
CA LEU A 210 6.52 -19.37 13.32
C LEU A 210 6.07 -18.07 13.98
N ARG A 211 6.52 -17.81 15.20
CA ARG A 211 6.24 -16.56 15.92
C ARG A 211 7.35 -15.54 15.68
N PRO A 212 7.04 -14.22 15.82
CA PRO A 212 8.09 -13.20 15.86
C PRO A 212 9.18 -13.51 16.88
N GLY A 213 10.44 -13.29 16.49
CA GLY A 213 11.61 -13.64 17.29
C GLY A 213 12.86 -13.80 16.44
N VAL A 214 13.92 -14.30 17.07
CA VAL A 214 15.19 -14.61 16.41
C VAL A 214 15.46 -16.10 16.48
N TYR A 215 15.85 -16.67 15.36
CA TYR A 215 16.08 -18.10 15.21
C TYR A 215 17.41 -18.40 14.52
N LEU A 216 18.06 -19.48 14.97
CA LEU A 216 19.15 -20.11 14.23
C LEU A 216 18.56 -21.21 13.34
N LEU A 217 18.70 -21.05 12.04
CA LEU A 217 18.33 -22.07 11.07
C LEU A 217 19.55 -22.94 10.77
N LYS A 218 19.39 -24.24 10.84
CA LYS A 218 20.46 -25.21 10.54
C LYS A 218 19.90 -26.40 9.78
N HIS A 219 20.64 -26.89 8.79
CA HIS A 219 20.32 -28.13 8.10
C HIS A 219 20.26 -29.31 9.08
N LYS A 220 19.28 -30.19 8.91
CA LYS A 220 19.10 -31.39 9.75
C LYS A 220 20.31 -32.31 9.58
N GLY A 221 20.94 -32.69 10.68
CA GLY A 221 22.17 -33.48 10.68
C GLY A 221 23.47 -32.67 10.73
N TYR A 222 23.41 -31.34 10.58
CA TYR A 222 24.57 -30.48 10.82
C TYR A 222 24.66 -30.15 12.32
N ASN A 223 25.73 -30.58 12.95
CA ASN A 223 25.95 -30.34 14.38
C ASN A 223 27.18 -29.43 14.55
N PRO A 224 27.06 -28.12 14.41
CA PRO A 224 28.16 -27.21 14.68
C PRO A 224 28.46 -27.28 16.17
N VAL A 225 29.69 -27.59 16.52
CA VAL A 225 30.16 -27.58 17.91
C VAL A 225 29.91 -26.18 18.49
N ASN A 226 28.78 -25.98 19.16
CA ASN A 226 28.33 -24.81 19.96
C ASN A 226 28.86 -23.41 19.57
N LYS A 227 29.24 -23.21 18.31
CA LYS A 227 29.82 -21.95 17.81
C LYS A 227 28.78 -20.82 17.76
N TRP A 228 27.55 -21.16 17.37
CA TRP A 228 26.48 -20.20 17.15
C TRP A 228 25.42 -20.32 18.25
N ASN A 229 25.37 -19.35 19.16
CA ASN A 229 24.40 -19.26 20.25
C ASN A 229 23.96 -17.80 20.44
N LYS A 230 23.02 -17.56 21.36
CA LYS A 230 22.43 -16.23 21.57
C LYS A 230 23.46 -15.14 21.93
N ASP A 231 24.55 -15.50 22.59
CA ASP A 231 25.59 -14.56 23.06
C ASP A 231 26.70 -14.36 22.02
N THR A 232 26.74 -15.18 20.97
CA THR A 232 27.75 -15.05 19.92
C THR A 232 27.63 -13.70 19.24
N ARG A 233 28.73 -12.96 19.15
CA ARG A 233 28.82 -11.72 18.39
C ARG A 233 29.04 -12.03 16.91
N TRP A 234 28.19 -11.44 16.08
CA TRP A 234 28.28 -11.48 14.62
C TRP A 234 28.09 -10.07 14.08
N GLN A 235 29.08 -9.59 13.33
CA GLN A 235 29.13 -8.17 12.95
C GLN A 235 29.04 -7.27 14.21
N ASN A 236 28.04 -6.41 14.30
CA ASN A 236 27.86 -5.44 15.40
C ASN A 236 26.76 -5.84 16.39
N ILE A 237 26.17 -7.04 16.27
CA ILE A 237 25.06 -7.50 17.11
C ILE A 237 25.39 -8.82 17.83
N ARG A 238 24.68 -9.10 18.90
CA ARG A 238 24.59 -10.47 19.46
C ARG A 238 23.51 -11.23 18.69
N LEU A 239 23.71 -12.50 18.37
CA LEU A 239 22.78 -13.29 17.58
C LEU A 239 21.36 -13.33 18.17
N GLY A 240 21.25 -13.41 19.51
CA GLY A 240 19.97 -13.41 20.23
C GLY A 240 19.40 -12.02 20.51
N GLU A 241 20.03 -10.95 20.03
CA GLU A 241 19.51 -9.59 20.22
C GLU A 241 18.22 -9.41 19.43
N TYR A 242 17.16 -9.02 20.14
CA TYR A 242 15.83 -8.82 19.57
C TYR A 242 15.13 -7.67 20.27
N VAL A 243 14.66 -6.73 19.51
CA VAL A 243 13.91 -5.57 20.00
C VAL A 243 12.55 -5.54 19.31
N GLN A 244 11.51 -5.59 20.11
CA GLN A 244 10.13 -5.43 19.63
C GLN A 244 9.41 -4.37 20.46
N PRO A 245 8.39 -3.69 19.88
CA PRO A 245 7.56 -2.76 20.62
C PRO A 245 6.69 -3.50 21.64
N ASN A 246 6.20 -2.76 22.65
CA ASN A 246 5.23 -3.28 23.60
C ASN A 246 3.93 -3.66 22.88
N ILE A 247 3.55 -4.92 22.98
CA ILE A 247 2.34 -5.45 22.36
C ILE A 247 1.16 -5.16 23.29
N ARG A 248 0.19 -4.42 22.78
CA ARG A 248 -1.06 -4.16 23.49
C ARG A 248 -2.03 -5.32 23.27
N GLN A 249 -2.51 -5.93 24.37
CA GLN A 249 -3.55 -6.94 24.26
C GLN A 249 -4.87 -6.30 23.80
N ARG A 250 -5.36 -6.75 22.66
CA ARG A 250 -6.67 -6.35 22.15
C ARG A 250 -7.77 -7.19 22.82
N LYS A 251 -8.84 -6.51 23.22
CA LYS A 251 -10.08 -7.16 23.71
C LYS A 251 -11.11 -7.31 22.59
N ASP A 252 -11.13 -6.34 21.68
CA ASP A 252 -12.13 -6.19 20.63
C ASP A 252 -11.53 -6.33 19.24
N PHE A 253 -12.37 -6.61 18.27
CA PHE A 253 -11.99 -6.59 16.87
C PHE A 253 -11.89 -5.14 16.35
N THR A 254 -11.13 -4.98 15.29
CA THR A 254 -11.06 -3.79 14.45
C THR A 254 -11.26 -4.23 13.02
N VAL A 255 -12.14 -3.57 12.29
CA VAL A 255 -12.37 -3.80 10.87
C VAL A 255 -11.89 -2.57 10.11
N ILE A 256 -10.91 -2.79 9.23
CA ILE A 256 -10.40 -1.77 8.33
C ILE A 256 -11.00 -2.04 6.97
N HIS A 257 -11.87 -1.14 6.55
CA HIS A 257 -12.58 -1.26 5.29
C HIS A 257 -12.82 0.12 4.68
N GLN A 258 -12.64 0.21 3.37
CA GLN A 258 -12.93 1.40 2.59
C GLN A 258 -14.02 1.05 1.57
N PRO A 259 -15.25 1.56 1.72
CA PRO A 259 -16.34 1.24 0.81
C PRO A 259 -16.08 1.83 -0.58
N THR A 260 -16.43 1.08 -1.61
CA THR A 260 -16.48 1.60 -2.99
C THR A 260 -17.53 2.70 -3.08
N LYS A 261 -17.15 3.93 -3.44
CA LYS A 261 -18.07 5.08 -3.44
C LYS A 261 -19.26 4.89 -4.38
N THR A 262 -19.01 4.40 -5.61
CA THR A 262 -20.05 4.23 -6.62
C THR A 262 -19.90 2.91 -7.34
N VAL A 263 -21.01 2.22 -7.57
CA VAL A 263 -21.10 0.94 -8.29
C VAL A 263 -22.21 0.97 -9.32
N ASP A 264 -22.10 0.15 -10.36
CA ASP A 264 -23.16 0.02 -11.35
C ASP A 264 -24.23 -1.00 -10.90
N ALA A 265 -25.49 -0.67 -11.09
CA ALA A 265 -26.61 -1.57 -10.80
C ALA A 265 -26.49 -2.88 -11.59
N GLY A 266 -26.78 -4.01 -10.94
CA GLY A 266 -26.74 -5.32 -11.58
C GLY A 266 -25.33 -5.90 -11.76
N LYS A 267 -24.28 -5.25 -11.22
CA LYS A 267 -22.90 -5.77 -11.21
C LYS A 267 -22.53 -6.28 -9.82
N ASP A 268 -21.74 -7.33 -9.78
CA ASP A 268 -21.21 -7.87 -8.53
C ASP A 268 -20.37 -6.80 -7.82
N LEU A 269 -20.60 -6.69 -6.49
CA LEU A 269 -19.83 -5.81 -5.62
C LEU A 269 -18.89 -6.65 -4.76
N VAL A 270 -17.58 -6.38 -4.92
CA VAL A 270 -16.57 -6.99 -4.05
C VAL A 270 -16.40 -6.13 -2.80
N ILE A 271 -16.54 -6.76 -1.64
CA ILE A 271 -16.25 -6.15 -0.33
C ILE A 271 -15.04 -6.86 0.24
N GLU A 272 -14.00 -6.09 0.53
CA GLU A 272 -12.77 -6.57 1.13
C GLU A 272 -12.48 -5.77 2.39
N ALA A 273 -12.08 -6.46 3.46
CA ALA A 273 -11.77 -5.83 4.74
C ALA A 273 -10.63 -6.57 5.45
N GLN A 274 -9.80 -5.83 6.18
CA GLN A 274 -8.86 -6.42 7.12
C GLN A 274 -9.52 -6.53 8.49
N ILE A 275 -9.43 -7.70 9.11
CA ILE A 275 -10.03 -8.01 10.40
C ILE A 275 -8.92 -8.35 11.39
N ILE A 276 -8.77 -7.51 12.40
CA ILE A 276 -7.73 -7.64 13.42
C ILE A 276 -8.43 -7.82 14.76
N GLY A 277 -8.03 -8.83 15.51
CA GLY A 277 -8.65 -9.11 16.81
C GLY A 277 -7.74 -9.88 17.77
N PRO A 278 -8.28 -10.20 18.94
CA PRO A 278 -7.54 -10.95 19.96
C PRO A 278 -7.21 -12.39 19.54
N SER A 279 -7.91 -12.92 18.52
CA SER A 279 -7.64 -14.20 17.85
C SER A 279 -8.38 -14.25 16.52
N HIS A 280 -8.27 -15.37 15.79
CA HIS A 280 -9.05 -15.60 14.57
C HIS A 280 -10.55 -15.57 14.88
N PRO A 281 -11.37 -14.91 14.03
CA PRO A 281 -12.83 -14.96 14.14
C PRO A 281 -13.37 -16.33 13.72
N ASP A 282 -14.49 -16.75 14.33
CA ASP A 282 -15.17 -17.99 13.94
C ASP A 282 -15.85 -17.83 12.57
N SER A 283 -16.44 -16.66 12.33
CA SER A 283 -17.01 -16.29 11.05
C SER A 283 -17.09 -14.77 10.89
N ILE A 284 -17.11 -14.31 9.64
CA ILE A 284 -17.35 -12.92 9.29
C ILE A 284 -18.43 -12.89 8.22
N ILE A 285 -19.40 -12.02 8.41
CA ILE A 285 -20.56 -11.92 7.53
C ILE A 285 -20.84 -10.46 7.16
N ILE A 286 -21.29 -10.27 5.92
CA ILE A 286 -21.87 -9.01 5.46
C ILE A 286 -23.36 -9.09 5.71
N TYR A 287 -23.88 -8.13 6.47
CA TYR A 287 -25.30 -7.92 6.66
C TYR A 287 -25.76 -6.77 5.76
N THR A 288 -26.86 -6.94 5.06
CA THR A 288 -27.46 -5.90 4.22
C THR A 288 -28.85 -5.52 4.72
N ASP A 289 -29.24 -4.25 4.54
CA ASP A 289 -30.55 -3.71 4.97
C ASP A 289 -31.76 -4.24 4.17
N LYS A 290 -31.52 -5.14 3.20
CA LYS A 290 -32.56 -5.71 2.34
C LYS A 290 -33.25 -6.93 2.95
N VAL A 291 -33.08 -7.16 4.23
CA VAL A 291 -33.77 -8.26 4.94
C VAL A 291 -35.24 -7.91 5.09
N SER A 292 -36.06 -8.60 4.35
CA SER A 292 -37.47 -8.73 4.69
C SER A 292 -37.61 -9.87 5.68
N PHE A 293 -38.08 -9.60 6.88
CA PHE A 293 -38.45 -10.64 7.86
C PHE A 293 -39.42 -11.69 7.30
N TRP A 294 -40.00 -11.42 6.15
CA TRP A 294 -41.03 -12.20 5.50
C TRP A 294 -40.56 -13.01 4.27
N ASN A 295 -39.30 -12.80 3.83
CA ASN A 295 -38.72 -13.55 2.73
C ASN A 295 -37.59 -14.44 3.26
N GLU A 296 -37.63 -15.71 2.93
CA GLU A 296 -36.64 -16.74 3.31
C GLU A 296 -35.24 -16.55 2.69
N THR A 297 -34.96 -15.40 2.12
CA THR A 297 -33.63 -15.11 1.57
C THR A 297 -32.64 -14.81 2.70
N ASN A 298 -31.57 -15.59 2.76
CA ASN A 298 -30.50 -15.41 3.73
C ASN A 298 -29.82 -14.01 3.54
N PRO A 299 -29.96 -13.10 4.52
CA PRO A 299 -29.42 -11.75 4.41
C PRO A 299 -27.91 -11.69 4.55
N TYR A 300 -27.30 -12.81 4.85
CA TYR A 300 -25.90 -12.90 5.21
C TYR A 300 -25.07 -13.41 4.04
N ILE A 301 -24.03 -12.66 3.70
CA ILE A 301 -23.01 -13.08 2.76
C ILE A 301 -21.73 -13.34 3.57
N LYS A 302 -21.27 -14.58 3.58
CA LYS A 302 -20.08 -14.96 4.31
C LYS A 302 -18.83 -14.38 3.63
N MET A 303 -17.94 -13.76 4.41
CA MET A 303 -16.61 -13.42 3.95
C MET A 303 -15.68 -14.62 4.08
N THR A 304 -14.81 -14.80 3.09
CA THR A 304 -13.78 -15.83 3.07
C THR A 304 -12.41 -15.21 3.29
N HIS A 305 -11.57 -15.87 4.07
CA HIS A 305 -10.18 -15.49 4.24
C HIS A 305 -9.43 -15.61 2.90
N THR A 306 -8.63 -14.62 2.58
CA THR A 306 -7.80 -14.61 1.35
C THR A 306 -6.32 -14.70 1.66
N HIS A 307 -5.79 -13.82 2.48
CA HIS A 307 -4.40 -13.80 2.93
C HIS A 307 -4.23 -12.91 4.15
N GLY A 308 -3.26 -13.20 5.00
CA GLY A 308 -2.94 -12.39 6.18
C GLY A 308 -4.18 -12.10 7.04
N TYR A 309 -4.55 -10.83 7.14
CA TYR A 309 -5.73 -10.37 7.86
C TYR A 309 -6.92 -10.05 6.94
N THR A 310 -6.80 -10.32 5.65
CA THR A 310 -7.76 -9.90 4.63
C THR A 310 -8.84 -10.95 4.40
N TYR A 311 -10.09 -10.49 4.43
CA TYR A 311 -11.28 -11.25 4.12
C TYR A 311 -12.05 -10.59 2.99
N ARG A 312 -12.69 -11.39 2.16
CA ARG A 312 -13.40 -10.96 0.97
C ARG A 312 -14.77 -11.60 0.86
N ALA A 313 -15.75 -10.82 0.40
CA ALA A 313 -17.07 -11.29 -0.03
C ALA A 313 -17.41 -10.74 -1.41
N ILE A 314 -18.25 -11.45 -2.14
CA ILE A 314 -18.86 -10.99 -3.39
C ILE A 314 -20.36 -10.90 -3.16
N VAL A 315 -20.89 -9.68 -3.26
CA VAL A 315 -22.33 -9.43 -3.28
C VAL A 315 -22.80 -9.63 -4.70
N PRO A 316 -23.74 -10.54 -4.97
CA PRO A 316 -24.26 -10.77 -6.31
C PRO A 316 -24.90 -9.50 -6.90
N GLY A 317 -24.72 -9.25 -8.18
CA GLY A 317 -25.28 -8.09 -8.87
C GLY A 317 -26.81 -8.01 -8.76
N THR A 318 -27.50 -9.12 -8.61
CA THR A 318 -28.95 -9.17 -8.35
C THR A 318 -29.36 -8.41 -7.09
N GLU A 319 -28.48 -8.31 -6.11
CA GLU A 319 -28.69 -7.56 -4.87
C GLU A 319 -28.27 -6.09 -4.98
N VAL A 320 -27.44 -5.74 -5.98
CA VAL A 320 -26.92 -4.38 -6.20
C VAL A 320 -27.93 -3.59 -7.04
N LYS A 321 -28.96 -3.02 -6.38
CA LYS A 321 -30.06 -2.29 -7.02
C LYS A 321 -29.85 -0.78 -6.93
N LYS A 322 -30.45 -0.01 -7.86
CA LYS A 322 -30.39 1.46 -7.88
C LYS A 322 -30.66 2.09 -6.53
N ARG A 323 -29.97 3.14 -6.18
CA ARG A 323 -29.94 4.07 -5.04
C ARG A 323 -28.71 3.87 -4.19
N PHE A 324 -28.85 3.27 -3.01
CA PHE A 324 -27.75 3.02 -2.08
C PHE A 324 -27.74 1.54 -1.69
N PHE A 325 -26.53 1.00 -1.63
CA PHE A 325 -26.28 -0.32 -1.07
C PHE A 325 -25.62 -0.12 0.30
N ARG A 326 -26.34 -0.45 1.35
CA ARG A 326 -25.92 -0.31 2.75
C ARG A 326 -25.61 -1.67 3.33
N TYR A 327 -24.56 -1.71 4.13
CA TYR A 327 -24.13 -2.98 4.74
C TYR A 327 -23.30 -2.75 6.00
N ASN A 328 -23.29 -3.79 6.83
CA ASN A 328 -22.42 -3.93 7.99
C ASN A 328 -21.53 -5.16 7.82
N VAL A 329 -20.39 -5.15 8.47
CA VAL A 329 -19.56 -6.34 8.69
C VAL A 329 -19.75 -6.78 10.12
N ILE A 330 -20.18 -8.03 10.31
CA ILE A 330 -20.39 -8.63 11.62
C ILE A 330 -19.29 -9.69 11.82
N VAL A 331 -18.50 -9.50 12.87
CA VAL A 331 -17.45 -10.44 13.28
C VAL A 331 -17.97 -11.28 14.43
N CYS A 332 -17.95 -12.60 14.25
CA CYS A 332 -18.46 -13.56 15.24
C CYS A 332 -17.28 -14.29 15.90
N ARG A 333 -17.33 -14.44 17.23
CA ARG A 333 -16.34 -15.20 17.99
C ARG A 333 -16.90 -15.66 19.34
N GLY A 334 -16.78 -16.96 19.64
CA GLY A 334 -17.21 -17.52 20.93
C GLY A 334 -18.66 -17.25 21.27
N GLY A 335 -19.56 -17.23 20.28
CA GLY A 335 -20.97 -16.91 20.45
C GLY A 335 -21.28 -15.41 20.57
N LYS A 336 -20.26 -14.52 20.61
CA LYS A 336 -20.43 -13.07 20.60
C LYS A 336 -20.32 -12.53 19.17
N GLN A 337 -21.04 -11.44 18.93
CA GLN A 337 -21.03 -10.71 17.67
C GLN A 337 -20.62 -9.26 17.89
N GLN A 338 -19.86 -8.71 16.96
CA GLN A 338 -19.48 -7.30 16.96
C GLN A 338 -19.73 -6.73 15.56
N THR A 339 -20.52 -5.66 15.48
CA THR A 339 -20.96 -5.07 14.21
C THR A 339 -20.21 -3.79 13.90
N PHE A 340 -19.74 -3.66 12.67
CA PHE A 340 -18.98 -2.53 12.16
C PHE A 340 -19.76 -1.79 11.05
N PRO A 341 -19.51 -0.46 10.93
CA PRO A 341 -18.30 0.30 11.31
C PRO A 341 -18.19 0.75 12.78
N SER A 342 -19.24 0.72 13.57
CA SER A 342 -19.22 1.24 14.94
C SER A 342 -18.38 0.42 15.93
N GLY A 343 -18.28 -0.89 15.72
CA GLY A 343 -17.68 -1.82 16.68
C GLY A 343 -18.62 -2.18 17.85
N THR A 344 -19.92 -1.94 17.71
CA THR A 344 -20.93 -2.21 18.75
C THR A 344 -21.16 -3.72 18.92
N GLU A 345 -21.25 -4.20 20.16
CA GLU A 345 -21.60 -5.59 20.47
C GLU A 345 -23.05 -5.88 20.04
N GLY A 346 -23.28 -7.06 19.46
CA GLY A 346 -24.57 -7.48 18.93
C GLY A 346 -24.67 -7.44 17.40
N SER A 347 -25.86 -7.72 16.90
CA SER A 347 -26.19 -7.80 15.48
C SER A 347 -27.37 -6.87 15.16
N PRO A 348 -27.41 -6.27 13.95
CA PRO A 348 -28.58 -5.46 13.52
C PRO A 348 -29.91 -6.21 13.54
N LEU A 349 -29.90 -7.53 13.71
CA LEU A 349 -31.12 -8.34 13.88
C LEU A 349 -31.55 -8.50 15.34
N ASP A 350 -30.72 -8.14 16.29
CA ASP A 350 -31.10 -8.23 17.70
C ASP A 350 -32.12 -7.13 18.03
N TRP A 351 -33.14 -7.46 18.78
CA TRP A 351 -34.24 -6.56 19.07
C TRP A 351 -33.84 -5.29 19.86
N ASP A 352 -32.73 -5.37 20.58
CA ASP A 352 -32.14 -4.30 21.41
C ASP A 352 -30.93 -3.62 20.76
N TYR A 353 -30.61 -3.98 19.49
CA TYR A 353 -29.53 -3.32 18.75
C TYR A 353 -29.94 -1.90 18.32
N ILE A 354 -29.24 -0.91 18.85
CA ILE A 354 -29.60 0.51 18.67
C ILE A 354 -28.71 1.28 17.71
N ASP A 355 -27.54 0.73 17.34
CA ASP A 355 -26.63 1.41 16.45
C ASP A 355 -27.13 1.39 15.00
N LYS A 356 -27.00 2.53 14.34
CA LYS A 356 -27.46 2.72 12.95
C LYS A 356 -26.33 3.04 11.98
N GLN A 357 -25.07 2.88 12.39
CA GLN A 357 -23.94 3.09 11.50
C GLN A 357 -23.82 1.93 10.49
N TYR A 358 -23.50 2.28 9.26
CA TYR A 358 -23.30 1.34 8.16
C TYR A 358 -22.32 1.92 7.16
N TRP A 359 -21.74 1.08 6.31
CA TRP A 359 -21.07 1.51 5.09
C TRP A 359 -22.05 1.59 3.94
N GLU A 360 -21.80 2.52 3.02
CA GLU A 360 -22.72 2.80 1.94
C GLU A 360 -21.96 2.95 0.62
N SER A 361 -22.51 2.36 -0.45
CA SER A 361 -22.10 2.58 -1.82
C SER A 361 -23.28 3.14 -2.62
N ARG A 362 -23.06 4.21 -3.38
CA ARG A 362 -24.07 4.76 -4.30
C ARG A 362 -24.19 3.87 -5.53
N VAL A 363 -25.39 3.36 -5.81
CA VAL A 363 -25.65 2.49 -6.96
C VAL A 363 -26.24 3.33 -8.11
N THR A 364 -25.49 3.44 -9.21
CA THR A 364 -25.88 4.21 -10.39
C THR A 364 -26.35 3.29 -11.52
N ALA A 365 -27.06 3.85 -12.49
CA ALA A 365 -27.39 3.11 -13.71
C ALA A 365 -26.08 2.85 -14.52
N PRO A 366 -26.00 1.69 -15.21
CA PRO A 366 -24.79 1.33 -15.95
C PRO A 366 -24.42 2.27 -17.10
N ASP A 367 -25.37 3.06 -17.58
CA ASP A 367 -25.25 4.05 -18.66
C ASP A 367 -24.92 5.46 -18.18
N ASN A 368 -24.93 5.71 -16.87
CA ASN A 368 -24.59 7.03 -16.34
C ASN A 368 -23.11 7.35 -16.51
N ALA A 369 -22.81 8.63 -16.70
CA ALA A 369 -21.45 9.16 -16.66
C ALA A 369 -20.74 8.78 -15.37
N ILE A 370 -19.41 8.53 -15.43
CA ILE A 370 -18.59 8.27 -14.25
C ILE A 370 -18.13 9.61 -13.68
N GLU A 371 -18.70 10.01 -12.58
CA GLU A 371 -18.38 11.26 -11.90
C GLU A 371 -17.02 11.15 -11.20
N LEU A 372 -16.08 12.05 -11.52
CA LEU A 372 -14.74 12.12 -10.94
C LEU A 372 -14.63 13.25 -9.91
N VAL A 373 -15.23 14.42 -10.22
CA VAL A 373 -15.32 15.57 -9.33
C VAL A 373 -16.76 16.06 -9.35
N SER A 374 -17.33 16.29 -8.16
CA SER A 374 -18.69 16.78 -8.02
C SER A 374 -18.73 18.10 -7.27
N SER A 375 -19.55 19.04 -7.76
CA SER A 375 -19.81 20.29 -7.06
C SER A 375 -20.69 20.15 -5.83
N SER A 376 -21.37 19.01 -5.67
CA SER A 376 -22.28 18.76 -4.54
C SER A 376 -21.59 18.34 -3.24
N VAL A 377 -20.30 17.99 -3.32
CA VAL A 377 -19.50 17.66 -2.14
C VAL A 377 -18.74 18.91 -1.73
N CYS A 378 -19.31 19.66 -0.80
CA CYS A 378 -18.74 20.91 -0.28
C CYS A 378 -17.38 20.76 0.45
N GLU A 379 -16.88 19.56 0.60
CA GLU A 379 -15.69 19.26 1.39
C GLU A 379 -14.43 19.02 0.53
N GLU A 380 -14.55 18.87 -0.78
CA GLU A 380 -13.39 18.71 -1.65
C GLU A 380 -12.87 20.07 -2.11
N TRP A 381 -11.61 20.35 -1.75
CA TRP A 381 -10.91 21.53 -2.27
C TRP A 381 -10.66 21.34 -3.77
N ASN A 382 -11.30 22.17 -4.57
CA ASN A 382 -11.21 22.18 -6.04
C ASN A 382 -10.30 23.31 -6.55
N GLY A 383 -9.52 23.92 -5.68
CA GLY A 383 -8.53 24.92 -6.03
C GLY A 383 -7.28 24.30 -6.66
N MET A 384 -6.47 25.14 -7.27
CA MET A 384 -5.20 24.74 -7.87
C MET A 384 -4.02 25.11 -6.97
N GLU A 385 -3.04 24.24 -6.92
CA GLU A 385 -1.70 24.57 -6.43
C GLU A 385 -0.91 25.25 -7.56
N HIS A 386 0.16 25.95 -7.24
CA HIS A 386 0.95 26.65 -8.23
C HIS A 386 2.45 26.57 -7.96
N TYR A 387 3.25 26.67 -9.01
CA TYR A 387 4.69 26.93 -8.94
C TYR A 387 5.11 27.83 -10.09
N THR A 388 6.22 28.55 -9.88
CA THR A 388 6.77 29.45 -10.89
C THR A 388 7.73 28.68 -11.79
N LEU A 389 7.48 28.68 -13.09
CA LEU A 389 8.36 28.09 -14.09
C LEU A 389 9.66 28.90 -14.22
N PRO A 390 10.76 28.30 -14.76
CA PRO A 390 12.04 28.98 -14.92
C PRO A 390 11.97 30.29 -15.74
N GLU A 391 11.05 30.39 -16.68
CA GLU A 391 10.77 31.60 -17.46
C GLU A 391 9.97 32.68 -16.70
N GLY A 392 9.59 32.41 -15.45
CA GLY A 392 8.87 33.37 -14.60
C GLY A 392 7.34 33.33 -14.69
N SER A 393 6.76 32.45 -15.52
CA SER A 393 5.30 32.26 -15.57
C SER A 393 4.84 31.35 -14.43
N ASN A 394 3.57 31.49 -14.04
CA ASN A 394 2.94 30.63 -13.04
C ASN A 394 2.29 29.43 -13.72
N HIS A 395 2.53 28.26 -13.19
CA HIS A 395 1.84 27.05 -13.56
C HIS A 395 0.92 26.62 -12.43
N HIS A 396 -0.36 26.57 -12.72
CA HIS A 396 -1.40 26.13 -11.77
C HIS A 396 -1.84 24.73 -12.15
N PHE A 397 -2.03 23.86 -11.14
CA PHE A 397 -2.47 22.51 -11.40
C PHE A 397 -3.37 22.01 -10.27
N PHE A 398 -4.29 21.13 -10.64
CA PHE A 398 -5.16 20.37 -9.76
C PHE A 398 -4.91 18.89 -10.00
N LYS A 399 -4.71 18.14 -8.94
CA LYS A 399 -4.56 16.69 -8.97
C LYS A 399 -5.55 16.04 -8.01
N LYS A 400 -6.32 15.08 -8.50
CA LYS A 400 -7.23 14.29 -7.69
C LYS A 400 -7.02 12.81 -7.96
N TYR A 401 -6.77 12.05 -6.89
CA TYR A 401 -6.74 10.61 -6.95
C TYR A 401 -8.17 10.07 -7.13
N ILE A 402 -8.43 9.39 -8.23
CA ILE A 402 -9.78 9.00 -8.68
C ILE A 402 -10.06 7.50 -8.58
N ARG A 403 -9.17 6.73 -7.95
CA ARG A 403 -9.32 5.28 -7.86
C ARG A 403 -10.66 4.86 -7.25
N GLN A 404 -11.13 5.57 -6.22
CA GLN A 404 -12.38 5.24 -5.55
C GLN A 404 -13.61 5.50 -6.42
N GLU A 405 -13.55 6.49 -7.31
CA GLU A 405 -14.62 6.85 -8.24
C GLU A 405 -14.78 5.83 -9.37
N ILE A 406 -13.68 5.20 -9.79
CA ILE A 406 -13.64 4.28 -10.94
C ILE A 406 -13.63 2.81 -10.53
N GLU A 407 -13.30 2.45 -9.27
CA GLU A 407 -13.08 1.06 -8.85
C GLU A 407 -14.26 0.15 -9.18
N GLY A 408 -15.47 0.53 -8.81
CA GLY A 408 -16.69 -0.24 -9.09
C GLY A 408 -17.17 -0.19 -10.54
N LYS A 409 -16.42 0.47 -11.44
CA LYS A 409 -16.81 0.75 -12.83
C LYS A 409 -15.72 0.39 -13.85
N LYS A 410 -14.69 -0.31 -13.44
CA LYS A 410 -13.53 -0.68 -14.29
C LYS A 410 -13.93 -1.38 -15.59
N LEU A 411 -14.97 -2.21 -15.56
CA LEU A 411 -15.44 -2.93 -16.76
C LEU A 411 -16.04 -2.01 -17.83
N ARG A 412 -16.37 -0.76 -17.47
CA ARG A 412 -16.91 0.24 -18.42
C ARG A 412 -15.82 1.12 -19.01
N LEU A 413 -14.66 1.23 -18.37
CA LEU A 413 -13.59 2.13 -18.82
C LEU A 413 -13.25 1.98 -20.32
N PRO A 414 -13.15 0.78 -20.89
CA PRO A 414 -12.87 0.63 -22.32
C PRO A 414 -13.95 1.21 -23.26
N GLN A 415 -15.16 1.48 -22.76
CA GLN A 415 -16.28 2.03 -23.54
C GLN A 415 -16.33 3.55 -23.49
N ILE A 416 -15.59 4.18 -22.60
CA ILE A 416 -15.52 5.62 -22.39
C ILE A 416 -14.78 6.28 -23.55
N LYS A 417 -15.34 7.41 -24.02
CA LYS A 417 -14.79 8.16 -25.16
C LYS A 417 -14.28 9.54 -24.79
N TYR A 418 -14.85 10.15 -23.75
CA TYR A 418 -14.58 11.54 -23.40
C TYR A 418 -14.27 11.72 -21.93
N LEU A 419 -13.30 12.60 -21.65
CA LEU A 419 -13.16 13.30 -20.39
C LEU A 419 -13.90 14.63 -20.52
N CYS A 420 -14.87 14.85 -19.64
CA CYS A 420 -15.69 16.05 -19.63
C CYS A 420 -15.41 16.90 -18.39
N LEU A 421 -15.37 18.23 -18.56
CA LEU A 421 -15.07 19.19 -17.50
C LEU A 421 -16.03 20.37 -17.57
N GLU A 422 -16.42 20.86 -16.42
CA GLU A 422 -17.03 22.17 -16.21
C GLU A 422 -16.09 22.99 -15.32
N LEU A 423 -15.55 24.07 -15.88
CA LEU A 423 -14.55 24.93 -15.22
C LEU A 423 -15.12 26.34 -15.02
N ASP A 424 -14.59 27.03 -14.02
CA ASP A 424 -14.86 28.45 -13.76
C ASP A 424 -13.54 29.22 -13.89
N GLY A 425 -13.52 30.22 -14.77
CA GLY A 425 -12.31 30.98 -15.11
C GLY A 425 -11.99 30.96 -16.60
N LYS A 426 -10.87 31.57 -16.97
CA LYS A 426 -10.41 31.60 -18.37
C LYS A 426 -9.70 30.28 -18.73
N VAL A 427 -10.30 29.55 -19.66
CA VAL A 427 -9.84 28.22 -20.08
C VAL A 427 -8.65 28.27 -21.05
N MET A 428 -8.23 29.46 -21.49
CA MET A 428 -7.06 29.62 -22.37
C MET A 428 -5.81 29.05 -21.68
N LYS A 429 -5.05 28.22 -22.42
CA LYS A 429 -3.86 27.51 -21.93
C LYS A 429 -4.15 26.40 -20.89
N THR A 430 -5.41 25.99 -20.74
CA THR A 430 -5.76 24.87 -19.89
C THR A 430 -5.54 23.55 -20.62
N LYS A 431 -4.96 22.58 -19.92
CA LYS A 431 -4.83 21.19 -20.35
C LYS A 431 -5.42 20.28 -19.27
N ALA A 432 -6.04 19.19 -19.70
CA ALA A 432 -6.56 18.21 -18.76
C ALA A 432 -6.31 16.78 -19.24
N GLY A 433 -6.27 15.84 -18.31
CA GLY A 433 -6.06 14.44 -18.61
C GLY A 433 -5.76 13.63 -17.34
N PHE A 434 -4.88 12.64 -17.44
CA PHE A 434 -4.66 11.68 -16.37
C PHE A 434 -3.19 11.39 -16.16
N ILE A 435 -2.88 11.06 -14.90
CA ILE A 435 -1.67 10.34 -14.54
C ILE A 435 -2.06 8.87 -14.37
N THR A 436 -1.30 7.99 -14.98
CA THR A 436 -1.52 6.55 -14.94
C THR A 436 -0.75 5.88 -13.80
N SER A 437 -1.15 4.67 -13.42
CA SER A 437 -0.54 3.90 -12.31
C SER A 437 0.93 3.54 -12.52
N ASP A 438 1.43 3.68 -13.75
CA ASP A 438 2.84 3.54 -14.10
C ASP A 438 3.60 4.88 -14.15
N GLY A 439 2.96 5.97 -13.72
CA GLY A 439 3.58 7.27 -13.50
C GLY A 439 3.62 8.21 -14.71
N TYR A 440 3.02 7.82 -15.84
CA TYR A 440 2.96 8.67 -17.04
C TYR A 440 1.78 9.61 -17.01
N THR A 441 2.00 10.82 -17.47
CA THR A 441 0.96 11.85 -17.63
C THR A 441 0.53 11.95 -19.08
N TYR A 442 -0.78 12.02 -19.30
CA TYR A 442 -1.41 12.22 -20.62
C TYR A 442 -2.39 13.35 -20.54
N LYS A 443 -2.21 14.38 -21.38
CA LYS A 443 -3.06 15.58 -21.41
C LYS A 443 -3.42 15.99 -22.83
N ALA A 444 -4.53 16.72 -22.94
CA ALA A 444 -4.91 17.42 -24.15
C ALA A 444 -5.35 18.85 -23.80
N PRO A 445 -5.24 19.80 -24.75
CA PRO A 445 -5.75 21.16 -24.57
C PRO A 445 -7.26 21.16 -24.35
N CYS A 446 -7.73 22.06 -23.48
CA CYS A 446 -9.15 22.26 -23.22
C CYS A 446 -9.72 23.27 -24.22
N SER A 447 -10.83 22.91 -24.85
CA SER A 447 -11.63 23.80 -25.68
C SER A 447 -13.07 23.80 -25.17
N CYS A 448 -13.58 24.98 -24.81
CA CYS A 448 -14.93 25.10 -24.27
C CYS A 448 -15.96 24.97 -25.41
N GLY A 449 -16.93 24.07 -25.22
CA GLY A 449 -18.07 23.95 -26.11
C GLY A 449 -19.06 25.11 -25.96
N GLN A 450 -20.06 25.22 -26.87
CA GLN A 450 -21.11 26.25 -26.81
C GLN A 450 -21.98 26.13 -25.53
N ASP A 451 -22.05 24.95 -24.95
CA ASP A 451 -22.78 24.62 -23.71
C ASP A 451 -21.97 24.88 -22.44
N GLY A 452 -20.76 25.43 -22.56
CA GLY A 452 -19.87 25.63 -21.43
C GLY A 452 -19.14 24.39 -20.95
N ILE A 453 -19.34 23.24 -21.58
CA ILE A 453 -18.69 21.97 -21.23
C ILE A 453 -17.49 21.74 -22.15
N ILE A 454 -16.38 21.37 -21.53
CA ILE A 454 -15.18 20.91 -22.21
C ILE A 454 -15.29 19.41 -22.40
N ARG A 455 -15.20 18.92 -23.64
CA ARG A 455 -15.17 17.49 -23.96
C ARG A 455 -13.85 17.15 -24.64
N ILE A 456 -13.04 16.37 -23.99
CA ILE A 456 -11.74 15.92 -24.49
C ILE A 456 -11.88 14.47 -24.93
N PRO A 457 -11.78 14.19 -26.25
CA PRO A 457 -11.72 12.81 -26.71
C PRO A 457 -10.49 12.10 -26.13
N LEU A 458 -10.65 10.95 -25.50
CA LEU A 458 -9.54 10.24 -24.86
C LEU A 458 -8.42 9.87 -25.85
N ARG A 459 -8.75 9.68 -27.13
CA ARG A 459 -7.80 9.44 -28.22
C ARG A 459 -6.86 10.63 -28.50
N GLU A 460 -7.23 11.83 -28.05
CA GLU A 460 -6.44 13.06 -28.21
C GLU A 460 -5.45 13.29 -27.05
N LEU A 461 -5.57 12.49 -26.00
CA LEU A 461 -4.62 12.53 -24.90
C LEU A 461 -3.24 12.09 -25.39
N LYS A 462 -2.25 12.96 -25.22
CA LYS A 462 -0.86 12.71 -25.58
C LYS A 462 0.00 12.66 -24.34
N GLN A 463 1.01 11.83 -24.37
CA GLN A 463 2.01 11.80 -23.32
C GLN A 463 2.61 13.19 -23.13
N SER A 464 2.76 13.61 -21.92
CA SER A 464 3.14 14.96 -21.51
C SER A 464 4.08 14.88 -20.34
N ALA A 465 4.81 15.96 -20.10
CA ALA A 465 5.64 16.05 -18.93
C ALA A 465 4.86 15.84 -17.62
N THR A 466 5.50 15.22 -16.65
CA THR A 466 4.94 14.91 -15.34
C THR A 466 5.56 15.81 -14.28
N ALA A 467 4.74 16.59 -13.57
CA ALA A 467 5.16 17.30 -12.37
C ALA A 467 4.97 16.40 -11.15
N LEU A 468 6.04 16.15 -10.40
CA LEU A 468 5.99 15.30 -9.21
C LEU A 468 5.50 16.02 -7.97
N LEU A 469 5.91 17.28 -7.80
CA LEU A 469 5.64 18.08 -6.62
C LEU A 469 5.05 19.43 -7.03
N PRO A 470 4.32 20.11 -6.15
CA PRO A 470 3.84 21.48 -6.39
C PRO A 470 4.97 22.47 -6.64
N HIS A 471 6.11 22.26 -6.02
CA HIS A 471 7.35 23.03 -6.23
C HIS A 471 8.56 22.16 -5.90
N ALA A 472 9.70 22.43 -6.53
CA ALA A 472 10.93 21.71 -6.24
C ALA A 472 11.41 22.01 -4.82
N TYR A 473 11.51 20.97 -4.04
CA TYR A 473 12.20 21.04 -2.78
C TYR A 473 12.97 19.73 -2.55
N PRO A 474 14.25 19.82 -2.44
CA PRO A 474 15.12 20.99 -2.65
C PRO A 474 15.18 21.43 -4.12
N THR A 475 15.47 22.72 -4.37
CA THR A 475 15.41 23.39 -5.67
C THR A 475 16.34 22.83 -6.76
N PHE A 476 17.28 21.97 -6.40
CA PHE A 476 18.14 21.26 -7.37
C PHE A 476 17.50 20.02 -7.98
N LEU A 477 16.34 19.57 -7.46
CA LEU A 477 15.57 18.48 -8.06
C LEU A 477 14.73 19.04 -9.20
N THR A 478 14.67 18.30 -10.30
CA THR A 478 13.82 18.64 -11.43
C THR A 478 12.36 18.43 -11.03
N GLU A 479 11.54 19.46 -11.17
CA GLU A 479 10.10 19.41 -10.87
C GLU A 479 9.30 18.76 -11.99
N TYR A 480 9.78 18.91 -13.20
CA TYR A 480 9.05 18.63 -14.42
C TYR A 480 9.87 17.67 -15.29
N PHE A 481 9.33 16.50 -15.55
CA PHE A 481 10.01 15.44 -16.26
C PHE A 481 9.37 15.22 -17.62
N GLU A 482 10.10 15.50 -18.68
CA GLU A 482 9.69 15.18 -20.04
C GLU A 482 9.77 13.68 -20.28
N PRO A 483 8.77 13.07 -20.97
CA PRO A 483 8.81 11.66 -21.29
C PRO A 483 9.92 11.36 -22.29
N VAL A 484 10.66 10.29 -22.06
CA VAL A 484 11.72 9.83 -22.99
C VAL A 484 11.26 8.68 -23.89
N THR A 485 10.06 8.14 -23.66
CA THR A 485 9.46 7.06 -24.44
C THR A 485 8.05 7.47 -24.82
N ASP A 486 7.62 7.09 -26.02
CA ASP A 486 6.26 7.28 -26.48
C ASP A 486 5.43 6.03 -26.15
N ILE A 487 4.66 6.12 -25.07
CA ILE A 487 3.77 5.05 -24.60
C ILE A 487 2.33 5.47 -24.85
N PRO A 488 1.51 4.67 -25.55
CA PRO A 488 0.13 5.01 -25.81
C PRO A 488 -0.71 5.05 -24.53
N PHE A 489 -1.68 5.95 -24.47
CA PHE A 489 -2.62 6.08 -23.37
C PHE A 489 -3.45 4.80 -23.20
N GLN A 490 -3.60 4.35 -21.96
CA GLN A 490 -4.42 3.20 -21.58
C GLN A 490 -5.38 3.62 -20.47
N ILE A 491 -6.66 3.67 -20.77
CA ILE A 491 -7.69 4.13 -19.83
C ILE A 491 -7.79 3.24 -18.58
N GLU A 492 -7.48 1.97 -18.70
CA GLU A 492 -7.50 1.01 -17.58
C GLU A 492 -6.47 1.31 -16.50
N LYS A 493 -5.47 2.13 -16.86
CA LYS A 493 -4.39 2.53 -15.95
C LYS A 493 -4.59 3.89 -15.28
N ILE A 494 -5.67 4.61 -15.58
CA ILE A 494 -5.89 5.93 -14.97
C ILE A 494 -5.97 5.83 -13.46
N GLU A 495 -5.33 6.78 -12.79
CA GLU A 495 -5.27 6.81 -11.33
C GLU A 495 -5.51 8.20 -10.76
N THR A 496 -5.02 9.23 -11.44
CA THR A 496 -5.16 10.62 -11.00
C THR A 496 -5.70 11.47 -12.15
N LEU A 497 -6.73 12.26 -11.89
CA LEU A 497 -7.16 13.35 -12.76
C LEU A 497 -6.19 14.52 -12.56
N GLU A 498 -5.66 15.06 -13.65
CA GLU A 498 -4.86 16.28 -13.64
C GLU A 498 -5.46 17.34 -14.55
N VAL A 499 -5.63 18.56 -14.02
CA VAL A 499 -5.99 19.75 -14.78
C VAL A 499 -4.93 20.81 -14.52
N SER A 500 -4.37 21.40 -15.55
CA SER A 500 -3.32 22.41 -15.44
C SER A 500 -3.61 23.64 -16.30
N ASN A 501 -3.19 24.81 -15.83
CA ASN A 501 -3.32 26.08 -16.54
C ASN A 501 -2.03 26.88 -16.39
N ASP A 502 -1.51 27.38 -17.51
CA ASP A 502 -0.34 28.25 -17.55
C ASP A 502 -0.80 29.72 -17.50
N GLY A 503 -0.74 30.32 -16.33
CA GLY A 503 -1.00 31.74 -16.11
C GLY A 503 -2.00 32.04 -15.00
N GLU A 504 -3.25 31.63 -15.11
CA GLU A 504 -4.32 31.98 -14.14
C GLU A 504 -4.86 30.74 -13.43
N GLU A 505 -5.25 30.91 -12.17
CA GLU A 505 -5.96 29.87 -11.41
C GLU A 505 -7.38 29.70 -11.98
N ILE A 506 -7.81 28.46 -12.14
CA ILE A 506 -9.18 28.10 -12.53
C ILE A 506 -9.80 27.20 -11.47
N ARG A 507 -11.13 27.22 -11.36
CA ARG A 507 -11.87 26.35 -10.46
C ARG A 507 -12.54 25.21 -11.22
N ILE A 508 -12.42 23.99 -10.69
CA ILE A 508 -13.07 22.83 -11.27
C ILE A 508 -14.44 22.64 -10.60
N LYS A 509 -15.52 22.82 -11.35
CA LYS A 509 -16.88 22.58 -10.88
C LYS A 509 -17.26 21.11 -10.94
N LYS A 510 -17.01 20.48 -12.08
CA LYS A 510 -17.28 19.07 -12.32
C LYS A 510 -16.24 18.45 -13.23
N ALA A 511 -16.01 17.17 -13.06
CA ALA A 511 -15.29 16.33 -14.02
C ALA A 511 -15.95 14.96 -14.07
N TRP A 512 -16.12 14.39 -15.27
CA TRP A 512 -16.71 13.07 -15.46
C TRP A 512 -16.20 12.40 -16.73
N LEU A 513 -16.42 11.09 -16.81
CA LEU A 513 -16.14 10.27 -17.99
C LEU A 513 -17.45 9.84 -18.66
N GLU A 514 -17.51 9.94 -20.00
CA GLU A 514 -18.65 9.47 -20.79
C GLU A 514 -18.25 8.81 -22.12
#